data_8898433cae68910ea7672f5e5a139b06
#
_entry.id   8898433cae68910ea7672f5e5a139b06
#
_cell.length_a   1.000
_cell.length_b   1.000
_cell.length_c   1.000
_cell.angle_alpha   90.00
_cell.angle_beta   90.00
_cell.angle_gamma   90.00
#
_symmetry.space_group_name_H-M   'P 1'
#
loop_
_entity.id
_entity.type
_entity.pdbx_description
1 polymer ?
#
loop_
_entity_poly.entity_id
_entity_poly.type
_entity_poly.pdbx_seq_one_letter_code
_entity_poly.pdbx_strand_id
1 'polypeptide(L)'
;DNEYKEVPITEIENHLINAYIYTERVFLTGADPLSIGFRKMKIILEMIRKRIPYCACVASYASVKNISMYTVEELTELHDLGLRMLYIGFETGSDKVLKLMNKGHTVEEAVREARKLNQAKLQFNSILMYGIAGEGEGIQNARLTAQMLNKFVTARVIMMNLTVFHGTELEEMILRGEFRAPGRVERLSELREIVTNLEPEYPAIFDTT
;
A
#
# COMPACT_ATOMS: atom_id res chain seq x y z
N ASP A 1 -11.69 -16.41 -4.68
CA ASP A 1 -10.81 -15.70 -5.65
C ASP A 1 -11.68 -15.12 -6.75
N ASN A 2 -11.81 -13.79 -6.76
CA ASN A 2 -12.46 -13.12 -7.88
C ASN A 2 -11.47 -13.04 -9.04
N GLU A 3 -11.91 -13.49 -10.22
CA GLU A 3 -11.15 -13.39 -11.45
C GLU A 3 -10.81 -11.91 -11.73
N TYR A 4 -9.54 -11.62 -12.08
CA TYR A 4 -9.14 -10.27 -12.46
C TYR A 4 -9.96 -9.80 -13.66
N LYS A 5 -10.66 -8.68 -13.48
CA LYS A 5 -11.46 -8.06 -14.53
C LYS A 5 -11.08 -6.59 -14.69
N GLU A 6 -10.57 -6.25 -15.84
CA GLU A 6 -10.28 -4.87 -16.18
C GLU A 6 -11.55 -4.16 -16.66
N VAL A 7 -11.81 -2.97 -16.10
CA VAL A 7 -12.92 -2.10 -16.58
C VAL A 7 -12.49 -1.46 -17.90
N PRO A 8 -13.30 -1.55 -18.97
CA PRO A 8 -13.01 -0.91 -20.24
C PRO A 8 -12.86 0.61 -20.09
N ILE A 9 -11.90 1.22 -20.80
CA ILE A 9 -11.67 2.68 -20.76
C ILE A 9 -12.94 3.45 -21.17
N THR A 10 -13.71 2.94 -22.12
CA THR A 10 -14.99 3.54 -22.54
C THR A 10 -16.03 3.58 -21.42
N GLU A 11 -16.05 2.59 -20.54
CA GLU A 11 -16.93 2.57 -19.37
C GLU A 11 -16.47 3.61 -18.34
N ILE A 12 -15.16 3.72 -18.08
CA ILE A 12 -14.57 4.76 -17.23
C ILE A 12 -14.92 6.15 -17.77
N GLU A 13 -14.79 6.36 -19.08
CA GLU A 13 -15.14 7.63 -19.73
C GLU A 13 -16.62 7.96 -19.54
N ASN A 14 -17.52 7.00 -19.73
CA ASN A 14 -18.94 7.19 -19.53
C ASN A 14 -19.30 7.54 -18.08
N HIS A 15 -18.65 6.91 -17.11
CA HIS A 15 -18.80 7.28 -15.70
C HIS A 15 -18.37 8.73 -15.43
N LEU A 16 -17.22 9.15 -15.98
CA LEU A 16 -16.72 10.52 -15.82
C LEU A 16 -17.59 11.58 -16.53
N ILE A 17 -18.18 11.25 -17.70
CA ILE A 17 -19.07 12.15 -18.43
C ILE A 17 -20.37 12.39 -17.66
N ASN A 18 -20.94 11.34 -17.06
CA ASN A 18 -22.19 11.39 -16.34
C ASN A 18 -22.05 11.87 -14.88
N ALA A 19 -20.83 11.97 -14.40
CA ALA A 19 -20.57 12.43 -13.06
C ALA A 19 -20.49 13.97 -13.01
N TYR A 20 -21.48 14.61 -12.41
CA TYR A 20 -21.40 16.04 -12.07
C TYR A 20 -20.53 16.18 -10.81
N ILE A 21 -19.20 16.13 -11.02
CA ILE A 21 -18.27 16.05 -9.90
C ILE A 21 -17.50 17.37 -9.76
N TYR A 22 -17.81 18.10 -8.70
CA TYR A 22 -16.96 19.15 -8.18
C TYR A 22 -16.18 18.59 -6.99
N THR A 23 -14.96 18.09 -7.23
CA THR A 23 -14.12 17.51 -6.19
C THR A 23 -12.67 17.84 -6.41
N GLU A 24 -11.95 18.03 -5.31
CA GLU A 24 -10.49 18.24 -5.31
C GLU A 24 -9.71 16.91 -5.27
N ARG A 25 -10.38 15.79 -5.00
CA ARG A 25 -9.75 14.48 -4.84
C ARG A 25 -10.55 13.38 -5.53
N VAL A 26 -9.84 12.56 -6.28
CA VAL A 26 -10.36 11.33 -6.88
C VAL A 26 -9.58 10.15 -6.31
N PHE A 27 -10.26 9.08 -5.96
CA PHE A 27 -9.62 7.84 -5.51
C PHE A 27 -9.91 6.72 -6.50
N LEU A 28 -8.87 6.17 -7.10
CA LEU A 28 -8.97 4.98 -7.95
C LEU A 28 -9.05 3.75 -7.06
N THR A 29 -10.21 3.12 -7.07
CA THR A 29 -10.51 1.90 -6.29
C THR A 29 -10.35 0.65 -7.16
N GLY A 30 -10.46 -0.50 -6.55
CA GLY A 30 -10.22 -1.80 -7.12
C GLY A 30 -9.09 -2.50 -6.36
N ALA A 31 -8.69 -3.69 -6.80
CA ALA A 31 -7.65 -4.45 -6.10
C ALA A 31 -6.29 -3.74 -6.19
N ASP A 32 -5.87 -3.37 -7.40
CA ASP A 32 -4.63 -2.62 -7.65
C ASP A 32 -4.71 -1.91 -9.01
N PRO A 33 -5.12 -0.64 -9.05
CA PRO A 33 -5.27 0.10 -10.30
C PRO A 33 -3.99 0.24 -11.12
N LEU A 34 -2.80 0.18 -10.50
CA LEU A 34 -1.53 0.26 -11.24
C LEU A 34 -1.26 -1.00 -12.08
N SER A 35 -1.99 -2.10 -11.86
CA SER A 35 -1.86 -3.33 -12.67
C SER A 35 -2.18 -3.13 -14.17
N ILE A 36 -2.91 -2.07 -14.53
CA ILE A 36 -3.28 -1.77 -15.93
C ILE A 36 -2.12 -1.27 -16.79
N GLY A 37 -0.99 -0.92 -16.18
CA GLY A 37 0.21 -0.44 -16.85
C GLY A 37 0.17 1.06 -17.21
N PHE A 38 1.35 1.60 -17.51
CA PHE A 38 1.59 3.04 -17.70
C PHE A 38 0.66 3.68 -18.74
N ARG A 39 0.54 3.10 -19.95
CA ARG A 39 -0.22 3.71 -21.05
C ARG A 39 -1.68 3.93 -20.71
N LYS A 40 -2.34 2.93 -20.11
CA LYS A 40 -3.75 3.03 -19.73
C LYS A 40 -3.94 3.96 -18.54
N MET A 41 -3.06 3.90 -17.54
CA MET A 41 -3.10 4.82 -16.40
C MET A 41 -2.97 6.27 -16.85
N LYS A 42 -2.06 6.58 -17.78
CA LYS A 42 -1.91 7.90 -18.39
C LYS A 42 -3.22 8.39 -19.00
N ILE A 43 -3.88 7.58 -19.83
CA ILE A 43 -5.17 7.92 -20.47
C ILE A 43 -6.23 8.24 -19.40
N ILE A 44 -6.31 7.44 -18.33
CA ILE A 44 -7.27 7.67 -17.24
C ILE A 44 -7.00 9.00 -16.54
N LEU A 45 -5.76 9.31 -16.22
CA LEU A 45 -5.38 10.57 -15.57
C LEU A 45 -5.67 11.79 -16.48
N GLU A 46 -5.39 11.69 -17.77
CA GLU A 46 -5.73 12.73 -18.76
C GLU A 46 -7.25 12.95 -18.83
N MET A 47 -8.05 11.88 -18.80
CA MET A 47 -9.51 11.97 -18.76
C MET A 47 -10.01 12.64 -17.46
N ILE A 48 -9.48 12.25 -16.30
CA ILE A 48 -9.81 12.88 -15.02
C ILE A 48 -9.49 14.38 -15.06
N ARG A 49 -8.27 14.74 -15.49
CA ARG A 49 -7.82 16.13 -15.60
C ARG A 49 -8.75 16.97 -16.51
N LYS A 50 -9.21 16.38 -17.60
CA LYS A 50 -10.12 17.05 -18.56
C LYS A 50 -11.52 17.21 -18.00
N ARG A 51 -12.04 16.21 -17.27
CA ARG A 51 -13.45 16.15 -16.82
C ARG A 51 -13.65 16.74 -15.43
N ILE A 52 -12.62 16.70 -14.59
CA ILE A 52 -12.64 17.18 -13.21
C ILE A 52 -11.50 18.20 -13.02
N PRO A 53 -11.61 19.40 -13.59
CA PRO A 53 -10.51 20.37 -13.65
C PRO A 53 -10.05 20.88 -12.26
N TYR A 54 -10.89 20.73 -11.24
CA TYR A 54 -10.56 21.09 -9.86
C TYR A 54 -9.88 19.97 -9.07
N CYS A 55 -9.70 18.77 -9.68
CA CYS A 55 -9.02 17.66 -9.04
C CYS A 55 -7.53 17.97 -8.87
N ALA A 56 -7.12 18.27 -7.65
CA ALA A 56 -5.73 18.51 -7.29
C ALA A 56 -4.96 17.22 -6.95
N CYS A 57 -5.67 16.14 -6.61
CA CYS A 57 -5.06 14.89 -6.16
C CYS A 57 -5.84 13.67 -6.66
N VAL A 58 -5.21 12.88 -7.50
CA VAL A 58 -5.66 11.50 -7.75
C VAL A 58 -4.87 10.59 -6.80
N ALA A 59 -5.58 9.78 -6.04
CA ALA A 59 -5.02 8.77 -5.15
C ALA A 59 -5.37 7.36 -5.64
N SER A 60 -4.55 6.36 -5.31
CA SER A 60 -4.76 4.98 -5.73
C SER A 60 -4.17 3.98 -4.74
N TYR A 61 -4.73 2.78 -4.68
CA TYR A 61 -4.02 1.64 -4.14
C TYR A 61 -2.91 1.20 -5.11
N ALA A 62 -1.85 0.61 -4.57
CA ALA A 62 -0.77 0.01 -5.34
C ALA A 62 -0.08 -1.11 -4.56
N SER A 63 0.37 -2.15 -5.26
CA SER A 63 1.26 -3.17 -4.70
C SER A 63 2.71 -2.90 -5.09
N VAL A 64 3.64 -3.39 -4.26
CA VAL A 64 5.09 -3.37 -4.56
C VAL A 64 5.36 -3.99 -5.93
N LYS A 65 4.72 -5.13 -6.23
CA LYS A 65 4.85 -5.83 -7.51
C LYS A 65 4.43 -4.97 -8.70
N ASN A 66 3.31 -4.26 -8.61
CA ASN A 66 2.83 -3.45 -9.75
C ASN A 66 3.63 -2.15 -9.90
N ILE A 67 4.12 -1.55 -8.81
CA ILE A 67 5.06 -0.42 -8.87
C ILE A 67 6.34 -0.81 -9.60
N SER A 68 6.83 -2.05 -9.45
CA SER A 68 8.05 -2.51 -10.11
C SER A 68 7.98 -2.51 -11.64
N MET A 69 6.78 -2.52 -12.22
CA MET A 69 6.55 -2.47 -13.67
C MET A 69 6.78 -1.07 -14.29
N TYR A 70 6.90 -0.03 -13.46
CA TYR A 70 7.04 1.36 -13.92
C TYR A 70 8.48 1.85 -13.75
N THR A 71 8.95 2.66 -14.68
CA THR A 71 10.22 3.39 -14.52
C THR A 71 10.01 4.65 -13.66
N VAL A 72 11.11 5.28 -13.24
CA VAL A 72 11.06 6.58 -12.52
C VAL A 72 10.42 7.65 -13.39
N GLU A 73 10.77 7.67 -14.69
CA GLU A 73 10.26 8.63 -15.68
C GLU A 73 8.75 8.46 -15.86
N GLU A 74 8.26 7.23 -16.01
CA GLU A 74 6.82 6.93 -16.10
C GLU A 74 6.06 7.36 -14.85
N LEU A 75 6.58 7.06 -13.67
CA LEU A 75 5.98 7.49 -12.41
C LEU A 75 5.98 9.02 -12.26
N THR A 76 7.03 9.70 -12.70
CA THR A 76 7.11 11.17 -12.73
C THR A 76 6.07 11.75 -13.67
N GLU A 77 5.88 11.17 -14.85
CA GLU A 77 4.85 11.61 -15.78
C GLU A 77 3.44 11.41 -15.20
N LEU A 78 3.17 10.28 -14.56
CA LEU A 78 1.88 10.06 -13.88
C LEU A 78 1.68 11.06 -12.74
N HIS A 79 2.75 11.39 -11.99
CA HIS A 79 2.70 12.44 -10.97
C HIS A 79 2.29 13.78 -11.59
N ASP A 80 2.89 14.18 -12.70
CA ASP A 80 2.61 15.47 -13.36
C ASP A 80 1.19 15.53 -13.97
N LEU A 81 0.63 14.36 -14.27
CA LEU A 81 -0.77 14.21 -14.69
C LEU A 81 -1.77 14.21 -13.53
N GLY A 82 -1.30 14.23 -12.28
CA GLY A 82 -2.16 14.38 -11.11
C GLY A 82 -2.24 13.18 -10.18
N LEU A 83 -1.53 12.07 -10.44
CA LEU A 83 -1.38 10.98 -9.48
C LEU A 83 -0.48 11.48 -8.33
N ARG A 84 -1.05 11.77 -7.17
CA ARG A 84 -0.33 12.43 -6.07
C ARG A 84 -0.09 11.55 -4.87
N MET A 85 -0.93 10.53 -4.67
CA MET A 85 -0.90 9.73 -3.44
C MET A 85 -1.14 8.25 -3.75
N LEU A 86 -0.25 7.40 -3.27
CA LEU A 86 -0.44 5.95 -3.30
C LEU A 86 -0.68 5.40 -1.89
N TYR A 87 -1.42 4.32 -1.80
CA TYR A 87 -1.62 3.53 -0.59
C TYR A 87 -1.04 2.14 -0.84
N ILE A 88 0.05 1.82 -0.15
CA ILE A 88 0.88 0.65 -0.47
C ILE A 88 0.92 -0.32 0.69
N GLY A 89 0.47 -1.55 0.46
CA GLY A 89 0.60 -2.65 1.41
C GLY A 89 2.02 -3.20 1.44
N PHE A 90 2.86 -2.67 2.33
CA PHE A 90 4.17 -3.25 2.64
C PHE A 90 4.07 -4.39 3.65
N GLU A 91 3.02 -4.36 4.47
CA GLU A 91 2.62 -5.36 5.47
C GLU A 91 3.59 -5.49 6.64
N THR A 92 4.86 -5.76 6.39
CA THR A 92 5.90 -5.98 7.40
C THR A 92 7.31 -5.80 6.82
N GLY A 93 8.29 -5.59 7.67
CA GLY A 93 9.73 -5.59 7.34
C GLY A 93 10.40 -6.95 7.49
N SER A 94 9.65 -8.05 7.54
CA SER A 94 10.18 -9.41 7.72
C SER A 94 9.91 -10.30 6.51
N ASP A 95 10.94 -10.70 5.78
CA ASP A 95 10.80 -11.64 4.64
C ASP A 95 10.20 -12.98 5.06
N LYS A 96 10.51 -13.45 6.29
CA LYS A 96 9.90 -14.66 6.86
C LYS A 96 8.38 -14.51 6.92
N VAL A 97 7.89 -13.37 7.40
CA VAL A 97 6.46 -13.10 7.57
C VAL A 97 5.80 -12.79 6.22
N LEU A 98 6.45 -12.04 5.32
CA LEU A 98 5.96 -11.82 3.96
C LEU A 98 5.73 -13.14 3.21
N LYS A 99 6.67 -14.06 3.34
CA LYS A 99 6.55 -15.41 2.75
C LYS A 99 5.41 -16.21 3.40
N LEU A 100 5.31 -16.18 4.73
CA LEU A 100 4.25 -16.88 5.47
C LEU A 100 2.86 -16.41 5.02
N MET A 101 2.70 -15.12 4.79
CA MET A 101 1.44 -14.47 4.38
C MET A 101 1.26 -14.39 2.86
N ASN A 102 2.13 -15.02 2.09
CA ASN A 102 2.08 -15.08 0.61
C ASN A 102 1.94 -13.69 -0.05
N LYS A 103 2.73 -12.70 0.42
CA LYS A 103 2.61 -11.30 -0.05
C LYS A 103 3.26 -11.02 -1.41
N GLY A 104 4.04 -11.96 -1.93
CA GLY A 104 4.56 -11.92 -3.30
C GLY A 104 5.66 -10.87 -3.57
N HIS A 105 6.27 -10.30 -2.52
CA HIS A 105 7.43 -9.41 -2.60
C HIS A 105 8.35 -9.61 -1.39
N THR A 106 9.58 -9.11 -1.50
CA THR A 106 10.59 -9.10 -0.43
C THR A 106 10.72 -7.70 0.18
N VAL A 107 11.36 -7.62 1.35
CA VAL A 107 11.70 -6.33 2.00
C VAL A 107 12.64 -5.50 1.12
N GLU A 108 13.59 -6.12 0.42
CA GLU A 108 14.49 -5.43 -0.49
C GLU A 108 13.72 -4.80 -1.66
N GLU A 109 12.79 -5.52 -2.26
CA GLU A 109 11.91 -5.01 -3.31
C GLU A 109 11.04 -3.87 -2.78
N ALA A 110 10.45 -4.01 -1.60
CA ALA A 110 9.64 -2.97 -0.97
C ALA A 110 10.43 -1.66 -0.81
N VAL A 111 11.66 -1.72 -0.29
CA VAL A 111 12.55 -0.55 -0.12
C VAL A 111 12.95 0.05 -1.47
N ARG A 112 13.30 -0.78 -2.45
CA ARG A 112 13.68 -0.33 -3.80
C ARG A 112 12.53 0.45 -4.45
N GLU A 113 11.31 -0.12 -4.41
CA GLU A 113 10.15 0.51 -5.05
C GLU A 113 9.71 1.78 -4.30
N ALA A 114 9.78 1.80 -2.97
CA ALA A 114 9.50 2.99 -2.17
C ALA A 114 10.47 4.14 -2.51
N ARG A 115 11.78 3.85 -2.62
CA ARG A 115 12.78 4.85 -3.03
C ARG A 115 12.56 5.35 -4.45
N LYS A 116 12.13 4.47 -5.37
CA LYS A 116 11.76 4.85 -6.74
C LYS A 116 10.59 5.86 -6.74
N LEU A 117 9.58 5.65 -5.90
CA LEU A 117 8.50 6.61 -5.72
C LEU A 117 8.99 7.95 -5.16
N ASN A 118 9.91 7.93 -4.19
CA ASN A 118 10.52 9.16 -3.66
C ASN A 118 11.29 9.92 -4.76
N GLN A 119 12.03 9.23 -5.63
CA GLN A 119 12.71 9.85 -6.78
C GLN A 119 11.71 10.49 -7.75
N ALA A 120 10.57 9.85 -8.00
CA ALA A 120 9.49 10.36 -8.83
C ALA A 120 8.62 11.43 -8.14
N LYS A 121 8.93 11.82 -6.88
CA LYS A 121 8.16 12.76 -6.05
C LYS A 121 6.71 12.33 -5.78
N LEU A 122 6.38 11.07 -6.00
CA LEU A 122 5.10 10.49 -5.66
C LEU A 122 5.01 10.26 -4.14
N GLN A 123 4.04 10.89 -3.49
CA GLN A 123 3.77 10.63 -2.09
C GLN A 123 3.04 9.29 -1.91
N PHE A 124 3.28 8.64 -0.79
CA PHE A 124 2.57 7.42 -0.46
C PHE A 124 2.38 7.23 1.05
N ASN A 125 1.35 6.47 1.38
CA ASN A 125 1.05 5.98 2.71
C ASN A 125 1.48 4.51 2.78
N SER A 126 2.26 4.16 3.78
CA SER A 126 2.69 2.78 4.06
C SER A 126 1.65 2.07 4.90
N ILE A 127 1.00 1.06 4.35
CA ILE A 127 0.08 0.19 5.08
C ILE A 127 0.87 -1.02 5.59
N LEU A 128 0.79 -1.24 6.89
CA LEU A 128 1.49 -2.28 7.63
C LEU A 128 0.49 -2.99 8.54
N MET A 129 0.86 -4.17 9.00
CA MET A 129 -0.03 -4.97 9.83
C MET A 129 0.69 -5.45 11.10
N TYR A 130 0.14 -5.09 12.27
CA TYR A 130 0.61 -5.64 13.54
C TYR A 130 -0.13 -6.92 13.91
N GLY A 131 0.55 -7.79 14.64
CA GLY A 131 0.07 -9.13 14.94
C GLY A 131 0.28 -10.16 13.83
N ILE A 132 0.80 -9.73 12.68
CA ILE A 132 0.98 -10.57 11.49
C ILE A 132 2.08 -11.64 11.65
N ALA A 133 3.03 -11.41 12.54
CA ALA A 133 4.13 -12.36 12.79
C ALA A 133 3.74 -13.56 13.67
N GLY A 134 2.59 -13.47 14.36
CA GLY A 134 2.15 -14.49 15.31
C GLY A 134 2.68 -14.26 16.74
N GLU A 135 2.18 -15.09 17.68
CA GLU A 135 2.52 -15.01 19.11
C GLU A 135 4.03 -15.20 19.35
N GLY A 136 4.63 -14.33 20.17
CA GLY A 136 6.04 -14.36 20.53
C GLY A 136 6.99 -13.68 19.54
N GLU A 137 6.54 -13.40 18.31
CA GLU A 137 7.38 -12.84 17.22
C GLU A 137 7.19 -11.31 17.01
N GLY A 138 6.21 -10.69 17.69
CA GLY A 138 5.79 -9.30 17.44
C GLY A 138 6.91 -8.28 17.63
N ILE A 139 7.73 -8.38 18.67
CA ILE A 139 8.84 -7.43 18.97
C ILE A 139 9.90 -7.48 17.88
N GLN A 140 10.30 -8.69 17.46
CA GLN A 140 11.30 -8.83 16.41
C GLN A 140 10.77 -8.31 15.06
N ASN A 141 9.50 -8.62 14.74
CA ASN A 141 8.82 -8.11 13.56
C ASN A 141 8.75 -6.58 13.57
N ALA A 142 8.45 -5.97 14.71
CA ALA A 142 8.40 -4.53 14.89
C ALA A 142 9.76 -3.85 14.57
N ARG A 143 10.86 -4.39 15.09
CA ARG A 143 12.21 -3.88 14.82
C ARG A 143 12.55 -3.94 13.34
N LEU A 144 12.31 -5.08 12.70
CA LEU A 144 12.56 -5.24 11.27
C LEU A 144 11.69 -4.29 10.43
N THR A 145 10.44 -4.09 10.83
CA THR A 145 9.51 -3.18 10.16
C THR A 145 9.97 -1.71 10.30
N ALA A 146 10.40 -1.28 11.48
CA ALA A 146 10.98 0.05 11.68
C ALA A 146 12.27 0.23 10.85
N GLN A 147 13.15 -0.78 10.84
CA GLN A 147 14.36 -0.75 10.00
C GLN A 147 14.07 -0.63 8.51
N MET A 148 13.00 -1.24 8.03
CA MET A 148 12.54 -1.07 6.65
C MET A 148 12.04 0.35 6.40
N LEU A 149 11.16 0.86 7.27
CA LEU A 149 10.57 2.20 7.16
C LEU A 149 11.61 3.32 7.21
N ASN A 150 12.67 3.16 7.99
CA ASN A 150 13.76 4.14 8.09
C ASN A 150 14.62 4.25 6.81
N LYS A 151 14.34 3.44 5.77
CA LYS A 151 15.10 3.45 4.51
C LYS A 151 14.48 4.30 3.40
N PHE A 152 13.29 4.86 3.61
CA PHE A 152 12.57 5.66 2.63
C PHE A 152 11.63 6.67 3.30
N VAL A 153 11.17 7.65 2.54
CA VAL A 153 10.23 8.67 3.02
C VAL A 153 8.81 8.26 2.69
N THR A 154 7.94 8.26 3.70
CA THR A 154 6.50 8.01 3.57
C THR A 154 5.71 9.14 4.22
N ALA A 155 4.56 9.50 3.66
CA ALA A 155 3.71 10.57 4.21
C ALA A 155 2.97 10.11 5.47
N ARG A 156 2.59 8.84 5.52
CA ARG A 156 1.85 8.24 6.64
C ARG A 156 2.22 6.77 6.79
N VAL A 157 2.31 6.33 8.03
CA VAL A 157 2.39 4.92 8.43
C VAL A 157 1.01 4.53 8.97
N ILE A 158 0.33 3.61 8.33
CA ILE A 158 -0.99 3.11 8.72
C ILE A 158 -0.80 1.69 9.24
N MET A 159 -1.00 1.50 10.54
CA MET A 159 -0.88 0.20 11.21
C MET A 159 -2.26 -0.43 11.34
N MET A 160 -2.50 -1.49 10.59
CA MET A 160 -3.76 -2.25 10.64
C MET A 160 -3.63 -3.47 11.56
N ASN A 161 -4.69 -3.77 12.28
CA ASN A 161 -4.75 -4.96 13.12
C ASN A 161 -4.98 -6.21 12.26
N LEU A 162 -4.17 -7.26 12.46
CA LEU A 162 -4.43 -8.54 11.82
C LEU A 162 -5.81 -9.07 12.23
N THR A 163 -6.68 -9.24 11.24
CA THR A 163 -8.00 -9.86 11.41
C THR A 163 -8.03 -11.16 10.62
N VAL A 164 -8.43 -12.24 11.29
CA VAL A 164 -8.59 -13.55 10.65
C VAL A 164 -10.01 -13.64 10.09
N PHE A 165 -10.12 -13.90 8.80
CA PHE A 165 -11.41 -14.09 8.15
C PHE A 165 -11.69 -15.57 7.93
N HIS A 166 -12.99 -15.93 8.04
CA HIS A 166 -13.44 -17.30 7.77
C HIS A 166 -13.17 -17.74 6.33
N GLY A 167 -12.73 -18.99 6.16
CA GLY A 167 -12.42 -19.58 4.86
C GLY A 167 -11.08 -19.13 4.26
N THR A 168 -10.19 -18.53 5.08
CA THR A 168 -8.84 -18.14 4.64
C THR A 168 -7.79 -19.16 5.04
N GLU A 169 -6.70 -19.23 4.29
CA GLU A 169 -5.52 -20.06 4.62
C GLU A 169 -5.00 -19.76 6.05
N LEU A 170 -5.05 -18.51 6.49
CA LEU A 170 -4.64 -18.14 7.84
C LEU A 170 -5.53 -18.78 8.91
N GLU A 171 -6.85 -18.86 8.69
CA GLU A 171 -7.74 -19.60 9.59
C GLU A 171 -7.38 -21.09 9.64
N GLU A 172 -7.13 -21.70 8.49
CA GLU A 172 -6.71 -23.10 8.43
C GLU A 172 -5.38 -23.34 9.15
N MET A 173 -4.40 -22.43 9.02
CA MET A 173 -3.14 -22.49 9.76
C MET A 173 -3.37 -22.43 11.27
N ILE A 174 -4.32 -21.61 11.74
CA ILE A 174 -4.70 -21.55 13.15
C ILE A 174 -5.31 -22.88 13.60
N LEU A 175 -6.23 -23.44 12.84
CA LEU A 175 -6.87 -24.72 13.14
C LEU A 175 -5.86 -25.88 13.19
N ARG A 176 -4.81 -25.84 12.35
CA ARG A 176 -3.71 -26.81 12.37
C ARG A 176 -2.67 -26.55 13.46
N GLY A 177 -2.78 -25.44 14.20
CA GLY A 177 -1.80 -25.03 15.21
C GLY A 177 -0.48 -24.48 14.66
N GLU A 178 -0.43 -24.15 13.37
CA GLU A 178 0.74 -23.63 12.65
C GLU A 178 0.91 -22.12 12.85
N PHE A 179 -0.17 -21.41 13.18
CA PHE A 179 -0.17 -19.99 13.49
C PHE A 179 -1.00 -19.73 14.76
N ARG A 180 -0.49 -18.87 15.61
CA ARG A 180 -1.21 -18.39 16.79
C ARG A 180 -1.23 -16.86 16.78
N ALA A 181 -2.43 -16.29 16.77
CA ALA A 181 -2.58 -14.85 16.80
C ALA A 181 -2.12 -14.29 18.17
N PRO A 182 -1.34 -13.20 18.21
CA PRO A 182 -0.86 -12.62 19.45
C PRO A 182 -2.00 -12.00 20.24
N GLY A 183 -1.85 -12.00 21.58
CA GLY A 183 -2.80 -11.36 22.48
C GLY A 183 -2.71 -9.83 22.43
N ARG A 184 -3.69 -9.18 23.08
CA ARG A 184 -3.79 -7.70 23.07
C ARG A 184 -2.54 -7.01 23.60
N VAL A 185 -1.96 -7.50 24.69
CA VAL A 185 -0.75 -6.90 25.32
C VAL A 185 0.43 -6.96 24.39
N GLU A 186 0.63 -8.09 23.72
CA GLU A 186 1.71 -8.28 22.74
C GLU A 186 1.55 -7.35 21.54
N ARG A 187 0.35 -7.22 21.00
CA ARG A 187 0.05 -6.28 19.90
C ARG A 187 0.35 -4.83 20.26
N LEU A 188 0.01 -4.39 21.48
CA LEU A 188 0.36 -3.06 21.96
C LEU A 188 1.89 -2.89 22.14
N SER A 189 2.57 -3.93 22.60
CA SER A 189 4.02 -3.95 22.73
C SER A 189 4.71 -3.85 21.36
N GLU A 190 4.18 -4.54 20.35
CA GLU A 190 4.63 -4.46 18.95
C GLU A 190 4.49 -3.03 18.40
N LEU A 191 3.32 -2.40 18.56
CA LEU A 191 3.11 -1.00 18.13
C LEU A 191 4.06 -0.04 18.83
N ARG A 192 4.25 -0.17 20.14
CA ARG A 192 5.21 0.63 20.90
C ARG A 192 6.63 0.45 20.37
N GLU A 193 7.03 -0.79 20.10
CA GLU A 193 8.39 -1.10 19.61
C GLU A 193 8.63 -0.49 18.22
N ILE A 194 7.64 -0.53 17.31
CA ILE A 194 7.74 0.14 16.01
C ILE A 194 8.00 1.63 16.22
N VAL A 195 7.14 2.32 16.97
CA VAL A 195 7.25 3.78 17.17
C VAL A 195 8.57 4.15 17.82
N THR A 196 9.05 3.35 18.78
CA THR A 196 10.33 3.60 19.48
C THR A 196 11.55 3.50 18.55
N ASN A 197 11.47 2.67 17.50
CA ASN A 197 12.58 2.44 16.57
C ASN A 197 12.42 3.19 15.22
N LEU A 198 11.37 4.02 15.07
CA LEU A 198 11.23 4.88 13.90
C LEU A 198 12.18 6.08 14.01
N GLU A 199 12.99 6.27 12.98
CA GLU A 199 13.91 7.40 12.80
C GLU A 199 13.61 8.05 11.43
N PRO A 200 12.42 8.66 11.24
CA PRO A 200 12.03 9.18 9.95
C PRO A 200 12.87 10.41 9.57
N GLU A 201 13.36 10.45 8.34
CA GLU A 201 14.09 11.62 7.80
C GLU A 201 13.18 12.87 7.76
N TYR A 202 11.88 12.68 7.52
CA TYR A 202 10.86 13.74 7.54
C TYR A 202 9.68 13.34 8.43
N PRO A 203 8.97 14.32 8.99
CA PRO A 203 7.76 14.02 9.79
C PRO A 203 6.76 13.17 9.02
N ALA A 204 6.36 12.05 9.59
CA ALA A 204 5.31 11.20 9.08
C ALA A 204 4.18 11.08 10.10
N ILE A 205 2.93 10.95 9.61
CA ILE A 205 1.80 10.68 10.48
C ILE A 205 1.80 9.18 10.79
N PHE A 206 1.71 8.83 12.08
CA PHE A 206 1.52 7.45 12.52
C PHE A 206 0.07 7.24 12.93
N ASP A 207 -0.62 6.32 12.27
CA ASP A 207 -2.04 6.08 12.42
C ASP A 207 -2.30 4.60 12.74
N THR A 208 -3.22 4.32 13.66
CA THR A 208 -3.61 2.94 14.02
C THR A 208 -5.12 2.78 13.91
N THR A 209 -5.56 1.72 13.30
CA THR A 209 -6.99 1.35 13.17
C THR A 209 -7.34 0.14 14.03
#